data_e73102822252de62aa271a9677822128
#
_entry.id   e73102822252de62aa271a9677822128
#
_cell.length_a   1.000
_cell.length_b   1.000
_cell.length_c   1.000
_cell.angle_alpha   90.00
_cell.angle_beta   90.00
_cell.angle_gamma   90.00
#
_symmetry.space_group_name_H-M   'P 1'
#
loop_
_entity.id
_entity.type
_entity.pdbx_description
1 polymer ?
#
loop_
_entity_poly.entity_id
_entity_poly.type
_entity_poly.pdbx_seq_one_letter_code
_entity_poly.pdbx_strand_id
1 'polypeptide(L)'
;MNKGKIVAIGGGGFEDGEMMPVFEKIVALSEKEAPKVISLPTAGHDHTDGEWVLEKIFGELGCSSFKTITITTAGLSKEELRAEILSADIIFAGGGNLEFLMNVWNESGAADALREAFEAGKVLAGVSSGAMCWFDEGYDDCGENGSFMFVDCLGLLPWCNCPHFENAGWQSFIPAVRSRLRSGIACENGAALVWADGKYEPVCGRLGGTVWLLNREKNFEMTPVDKECLNK
;
A
#
# COMPACT_ATOMS: atom_id res chain seq x y z
N MET A 1 8.14 8.58 19.55
CA MET A 1 8.89 8.44 18.29
C MET A 1 7.86 8.53 17.19
N ASN A 2 8.01 9.49 16.26
CA ASN A 2 7.13 9.56 15.09
C ASN A 2 7.42 8.33 14.23
N LYS A 3 6.47 7.40 14.17
CA LYS A 3 6.51 6.32 13.19
C LYS A 3 6.12 6.86 11.82
N GLY A 4 6.48 6.15 10.76
CA GLY A 4 6.04 6.45 9.40
C GLY A 4 4.53 6.50 9.27
N LYS A 5 4.07 6.90 8.10
CA LYS A 5 2.65 6.94 7.75
C LYS A 5 2.42 5.94 6.61
N ILE A 6 1.25 5.32 6.58
CA ILE A 6 0.89 4.35 5.55
C ILE A 6 -0.39 4.78 4.85
N VAL A 7 -0.42 4.66 3.51
CA VAL A 7 -1.62 4.86 2.69
C VAL A 7 -1.81 3.64 1.80
N ALA A 8 -2.76 2.80 2.16
CA ALA A 8 -3.07 1.55 1.46
C ALA A 8 -4.30 1.73 0.57
N ILE A 9 -4.08 1.78 -0.75
CA ILE A 9 -5.10 2.08 -1.77
C ILE A 9 -5.69 0.76 -2.28
N GLY A 10 -7.02 0.62 -2.22
CA GLY A 10 -7.72 -0.58 -2.70
C GLY A 10 -7.63 -0.80 -4.21
N GLY A 11 -7.54 0.27 -4.97
CA GLY A 11 -7.49 0.27 -6.44
C GLY A 11 -8.11 1.54 -6.98
N GLY A 12 -8.32 1.61 -8.31
CA GLY A 12 -8.93 2.74 -9.01
C GLY A 12 -8.07 3.25 -10.16
N GLY A 13 -8.66 4.09 -11.02
CA GLY A 13 -7.98 4.76 -12.11
C GLY A 13 -7.18 5.97 -11.64
N PHE A 14 -5.97 6.13 -12.17
CA PHE A 14 -5.13 7.28 -11.83
C PHE A 14 -5.13 8.35 -12.92
N GLU A 15 -5.34 7.96 -14.17
CA GLU A 15 -5.21 8.84 -15.35
C GLU A 15 -6.26 9.97 -15.40
N ASP A 16 -7.47 9.70 -14.94
CA ASP A 16 -8.61 10.63 -14.99
C ASP A 16 -8.73 11.55 -13.77
N GLY A 17 -7.78 11.44 -12.82
CA GLY A 17 -7.73 12.23 -11.60
C GLY A 17 -8.77 11.85 -10.54
N GLU A 18 -9.42 10.68 -10.68
CA GLU A 18 -10.32 10.17 -9.65
C GLU A 18 -9.68 10.06 -8.28
N MET A 19 -8.46 9.54 -8.23
CA MET A 19 -7.71 9.29 -7.00
C MET A 19 -6.96 10.52 -6.48
N MET A 20 -7.08 11.68 -7.11
CA MET A 20 -6.35 12.89 -6.71
C MET A 20 -6.46 13.22 -5.22
N PRO A 21 -7.63 13.14 -4.55
CA PRO A 21 -7.73 13.40 -3.11
C PRO A 21 -6.87 12.46 -2.26
N VAL A 22 -6.65 11.22 -2.71
CA VAL A 22 -5.77 10.26 -2.03
C VAL A 22 -4.31 10.64 -2.21
N PHE A 23 -3.90 11.05 -3.42
CA PHE A 23 -2.55 11.53 -3.69
C PHE A 23 -2.23 12.83 -2.95
N GLU A 24 -3.17 13.78 -2.89
CA GLU A 24 -3.06 14.99 -2.06
C GLU A 24 -2.81 14.63 -0.58
N LYS A 25 -3.52 13.62 -0.06
CA LYS A 25 -3.31 13.13 1.30
C LYS A 25 -1.92 12.50 1.47
N ILE A 26 -1.44 11.70 0.51
CA ILE A 26 -0.08 11.12 0.55
C ILE A 26 0.97 12.23 0.66
N VAL A 27 0.89 13.25 -0.19
CA VAL A 27 1.84 14.37 -0.20
C VAL A 27 1.77 15.16 1.11
N ALA A 28 0.56 15.48 1.58
CA ALA A 28 0.35 16.20 2.85
C ALA A 28 0.95 15.47 4.05
N LEU A 29 0.89 14.14 4.08
CA LEU A 29 1.45 13.31 5.16
C LEU A 29 2.97 13.37 5.24
N SER A 30 3.67 13.76 4.18
CA SER A 30 5.13 13.93 4.20
C SER A 30 5.58 15.09 5.07
N GLU A 31 4.69 16.07 5.32
CA GLU A 31 4.99 17.31 6.04
C GLU A 31 6.16 18.12 5.42
N LYS A 32 6.40 17.91 4.12
CA LYS A 32 7.43 18.60 3.33
C LYS A 32 6.78 19.54 2.33
N GLU A 33 7.42 20.68 2.08
CA GLU A 33 6.99 21.63 1.06
C GLU A 33 7.12 21.03 -0.36
N ALA A 34 8.20 20.29 -0.62
CA ALA A 34 8.49 19.67 -1.91
C ALA A 34 9.13 18.28 -1.71
N PRO A 35 8.32 17.25 -1.35
CA PRO A 35 8.86 15.93 -1.01
C PRO A 35 9.49 15.24 -2.23
N LYS A 36 10.44 14.35 -1.94
CA LYS A 36 11.03 13.43 -2.91
C LYS A 36 10.24 12.13 -2.92
N VAL A 37 9.90 11.65 -4.11
CA VAL A 37 9.13 10.42 -4.30
C VAL A 37 9.99 9.37 -4.99
N ILE A 38 9.93 8.14 -4.51
CA ILE A 38 10.35 6.97 -5.27
C ILE A 38 9.15 6.04 -5.53
N SER A 39 9.14 5.41 -6.70
CA SER A 39 8.20 4.36 -7.07
C SER A 39 8.92 3.02 -7.19
N LEU A 40 8.28 1.97 -6.68
CA LEU A 40 8.74 0.58 -6.70
C LEU A 40 7.71 -0.28 -7.44
N PRO A 41 7.81 -0.44 -8.78
CA PRO A 41 6.86 -1.22 -9.57
C PRO A 41 7.11 -2.74 -9.48
N THR A 42 7.73 -3.21 -8.39
CA THR A 42 8.22 -4.60 -8.24
C THR A 42 7.12 -5.64 -8.42
N ALA A 43 5.91 -5.40 -7.86
CA ALA A 43 4.79 -6.33 -8.01
C ALA A 43 4.40 -6.56 -9.49
N GLY A 44 4.56 -5.54 -10.33
CA GLY A 44 4.38 -5.58 -11.77
C GLY A 44 5.62 -6.06 -12.54
N HIS A 45 6.53 -6.81 -11.91
CA HIS A 45 7.79 -7.28 -12.51
C HIS A 45 8.67 -6.15 -13.05
N ASP A 46 8.67 -5.01 -12.34
CA ASP A 46 9.41 -3.80 -12.71
C ASP A 46 9.03 -3.20 -14.10
N HIS A 47 7.83 -3.50 -14.60
CA HIS A 47 7.29 -2.81 -15.76
C HIS A 47 6.99 -1.35 -15.43
N THR A 48 7.47 -0.45 -16.28
CA THR A 48 7.42 1.01 -16.03
C THR A 48 6.43 1.77 -16.92
N ASP A 49 5.64 1.06 -17.73
CA ASP A 49 4.77 1.67 -18.74
C ASP A 49 3.73 2.66 -18.16
N GLY A 50 3.32 2.48 -16.91
CA GLY A 50 2.38 3.37 -16.20
C GLY A 50 3.02 4.42 -15.29
N GLU A 51 4.34 4.40 -15.09
CA GLU A 51 5.04 5.28 -14.13
C GLU A 51 4.93 6.76 -14.47
N TRP A 52 4.80 7.11 -15.75
CA TRP A 52 4.58 8.49 -16.20
C TRP A 52 3.32 9.13 -15.60
N VAL A 53 2.29 8.33 -15.29
CA VAL A 53 1.06 8.82 -14.64
C VAL A 53 1.37 9.26 -13.22
N LEU A 54 2.10 8.45 -12.47
CA LEU A 54 2.51 8.78 -11.11
C LEU A 54 3.45 9.99 -11.10
N GLU A 55 4.44 10.03 -12.00
CA GLU A 55 5.36 11.15 -12.15
C GLU A 55 4.60 12.46 -12.40
N LYS A 56 3.60 12.43 -13.31
CA LYS A 56 2.74 13.57 -13.59
C LYS A 56 1.95 14.00 -12.34
N ILE A 57 1.28 13.07 -11.66
CA ILE A 57 0.47 13.37 -10.46
C ILE A 57 1.33 13.98 -9.35
N PHE A 58 2.44 13.35 -9.00
CA PHE A 58 3.32 13.87 -7.95
C PHE A 58 3.99 15.19 -8.35
N GLY A 59 4.30 15.37 -9.64
CA GLY A 59 4.78 16.66 -10.17
C GLY A 59 3.74 17.77 -10.05
N GLU A 60 2.48 17.53 -10.41
CA GLU A 60 1.36 18.47 -10.26
C GLU A 60 1.11 18.84 -8.78
N LEU A 61 1.40 17.92 -7.87
CA LEU A 61 1.28 18.13 -6.42
C LEU A 61 2.52 18.77 -5.79
N GLY A 62 3.50 19.20 -6.60
CA GLY A 62 4.65 19.98 -6.14
C GLY A 62 5.80 19.16 -5.55
N CYS A 63 5.87 17.86 -5.81
CA CYS A 63 7.01 17.06 -5.40
C CYS A 63 8.29 17.49 -6.15
N SER A 64 9.44 17.52 -5.46
CA SER A 64 10.70 18.00 -6.02
C SER A 64 11.37 17.01 -6.97
N SER A 65 11.05 15.73 -6.84
CA SER A 65 11.52 14.66 -7.73
C SER A 65 10.63 13.44 -7.66
N PHE A 66 10.58 12.72 -8.77
CA PHE A 66 10.02 11.37 -8.87
C PHE A 66 11.07 10.45 -9.51
N LYS A 67 11.31 9.29 -8.90
CA LYS A 67 12.27 8.31 -9.41
C LYS A 67 11.68 6.91 -9.32
N THR A 68 11.67 6.19 -10.43
CA THR A 68 11.32 4.76 -10.45
C THR A 68 12.57 3.92 -10.19
N ILE A 69 12.47 2.93 -9.31
CA ILE A 69 13.53 1.96 -9.02
C ILE A 69 13.05 0.57 -9.41
N THR A 70 13.66 0.00 -10.43
CA THR A 70 13.42 -1.35 -10.93
C THR A 70 14.35 -2.32 -10.23
N ILE A 71 13.95 -2.84 -9.05
CA ILE A 71 14.85 -3.59 -8.14
C ILE A 71 15.49 -4.79 -8.82
N THR A 72 14.75 -5.50 -9.69
CA THR A 72 15.23 -6.73 -10.34
C THR A 72 16.24 -6.47 -11.45
N THR A 73 16.26 -5.26 -12.02
CA THR A 73 17.06 -4.93 -13.21
C THR A 73 18.07 -3.81 -13.00
N ALA A 74 17.93 -3.00 -11.95
CA ALA A 74 18.80 -1.85 -11.71
C ALA A 74 20.25 -2.22 -11.34
N GLY A 75 20.50 -3.46 -10.92
CA GLY A 75 21.85 -3.92 -10.53
C GLY A 75 22.42 -3.24 -9.29
N LEU A 76 21.57 -2.65 -8.45
CA LEU A 76 21.98 -2.00 -7.22
C LEU A 76 22.40 -3.02 -6.17
N SER A 77 23.46 -2.72 -5.43
CA SER A 77 23.80 -3.43 -4.19
C SER A 77 22.73 -3.15 -3.12
N LYS A 78 22.71 -3.98 -2.07
CA LYS A 78 21.78 -3.78 -0.94
C LYS A 78 21.98 -2.41 -0.27
N GLU A 79 23.21 -1.97 -0.17
CA GLU A 79 23.60 -0.68 0.42
C GLU A 79 23.11 0.50 -0.45
N GLU A 80 23.27 0.38 -1.77
CA GLU A 80 22.78 1.42 -2.70
C GLU A 80 21.25 1.47 -2.71
N LEU A 81 20.58 0.32 -2.78
CA LEU A 81 19.11 0.24 -2.72
C LEU A 81 18.58 0.84 -1.40
N ARG A 82 19.20 0.48 -0.27
CA ARG A 82 18.87 1.06 1.03
C ARG A 82 19.04 2.58 1.02
N ALA A 83 20.14 3.09 0.48
CA ALA A 83 20.38 4.52 0.40
C ALA A 83 19.34 5.26 -0.45
N GLU A 84 18.95 4.68 -1.59
CA GLU A 84 17.88 5.22 -2.44
C GLU A 84 16.54 5.27 -1.70
N ILE A 85 16.12 4.16 -1.06
CA ILE A 85 14.86 4.09 -0.30
C ILE A 85 14.84 5.14 0.83
N LEU A 86 15.91 5.25 1.59
CA LEU A 86 15.99 6.19 2.71
C LEU A 86 16.13 7.66 2.27
N SER A 87 16.55 7.92 1.04
CA SER A 87 16.66 9.28 0.50
C SER A 87 15.31 9.93 0.20
N ALA A 88 14.27 9.10 -0.01
CA ALA A 88 12.92 9.57 -0.32
C ALA A 88 12.15 10.03 0.92
N ASP A 89 11.15 10.88 0.72
CA ASP A 89 10.17 11.27 1.73
C ASP A 89 8.88 10.44 1.59
N ILE A 90 8.58 10.03 0.35
CA ILE A 90 7.43 9.20 -0.02
C ILE A 90 7.93 8.01 -0.83
N ILE A 91 7.51 6.81 -0.45
CA ILE A 91 7.76 5.57 -1.18
C ILE A 91 6.41 5.02 -1.66
N PHE A 92 6.24 4.85 -2.98
CA PHE A 92 5.02 4.34 -3.58
C PHE A 92 5.26 2.93 -4.16
N ALA A 93 4.50 1.94 -3.71
CA ALA A 93 4.55 0.57 -4.21
C ALA A 93 3.43 0.32 -5.24
N GLY A 94 3.80 -0.15 -6.42
CA GLY A 94 2.86 -0.52 -7.49
C GLY A 94 2.10 -1.82 -7.20
N GLY A 95 1.01 -2.04 -7.95
CA GLY A 95 0.25 -3.28 -7.94
C GLY A 95 0.83 -4.37 -8.84
N GLY A 96 0.32 -5.61 -8.71
CA GLY A 96 0.73 -6.77 -9.52
C GLY A 96 0.65 -8.08 -8.75
N ASN A 97 1.74 -8.82 -8.62
CA ASN A 97 1.84 -10.08 -7.90
C ASN A 97 2.51 -9.87 -6.52
N LEU A 98 1.75 -10.11 -5.45
CA LEU A 98 2.23 -9.87 -4.08
C LEU A 98 3.33 -10.85 -3.66
N GLU A 99 3.20 -12.13 -4.01
CA GLU A 99 4.20 -13.13 -3.65
C GLU A 99 5.55 -12.83 -4.31
N PHE A 100 5.54 -12.46 -5.60
CA PHE A 100 6.73 -12.03 -6.30
C PHE A 100 7.36 -10.78 -5.66
N LEU A 101 6.54 -9.77 -5.35
CA LEU A 101 6.99 -8.54 -4.68
C LEU A 101 7.71 -8.86 -3.38
N MET A 102 7.08 -9.67 -2.50
CA MET A 102 7.65 -9.98 -1.19
C MET A 102 8.93 -10.81 -1.29
N ASN A 103 9.01 -11.75 -2.24
CA ASN A 103 10.21 -12.53 -2.51
C ASN A 103 11.38 -11.63 -2.94
N VAL A 104 11.15 -10.75 -3.93
CA VAL A 104 12.18 -9.81 -4.41
C VAL A 104 12.63 -8.87 -3.29
N TRP A 105 11.71 -8.32 -2.50
CA TRP A 105 12.07 -7.39 -1.43
C TRP A 105 12.85 -8.04 -0.29
N ASN A 106 12.55 -9.29 0.05
CA ASN A 106 13.29 -10.04 1.05
C ASN A 106 14.72 -10.40 0.55
N GLU A 107 14.86 -10.81 -0.71
CA GLU A 107 16.15 -11.17 -1.29
C GLU A 107 17.07 -9.97 -1.51
N SER A 108 16.51 -8.86 -2.01
CA SER A 108 17.27 -7.62 -2.31
C SER A 108 17.65 -6.81 -1.08
N GLY A 109 16.99 -7.04 0.07
CA GLY A 109 17.13 -6.21 1.28
C GLY A 109 16.21 -4.97 1.29
N ALA A 110 15.33 -4.81 0.28
CA ALA A 110 14.35 -3.74 0.26
C ALA A 110 13.39 -3.81 1.45
N ALA A 111 12.98 -5.01 1.86
CA ALA A 111 12.09 -5.22 3.01
C ALA A 111 12.65 -4.58 4.30
N ASP A 112 13.93 -4.74 4.58
CA ASP A 112 14.56 -4.14 5.77
C ASP A 112 14.71 -2.62 5.62
N ALA A 113 15.09 -2.15 4.41
CA ALA A 113 15.19 -0.72 4.13
C ALA A 113 13.83 0.00 4.25
N LEU A 114 12.72 -0.65 3.86
CA LEU A 114 11.37 -0.12 4.00
C LEU A 114 10.89 -0.07 5.45
N ARG A 115 11.22 -1.09 6.26
CA ARG A 115 10.99 -1.04 7.71
C ARG A 115 11.75 0.11 8.35
N GLU A 116 13.02 0.32 7.97
CA GLU A 116 13.83 1.44 8.43
C GLU A 116 13.25 2.79 7.99
N ALA A 117 12.79 2.91 6.74
CA ALA A 117 12.12 4.11 6.23
C ALA A 117 10.85 4.43 7.05
N PHE A 118 10.06 3.41 7.39
CA PHE A 118 8.89 3.56 8.26
C PHE A 118 9.30 4.06 9.67
N GLU A 119 10.31 3.46 10.29
CA GLU A 119 10.81 3.92 11.59
C GLU A 119 11.40 5.35 11.53
N ALA A 120 11.94 5.75 10.39
CA ALA A 120 12.44 7.09 10.12
C ALA A 120 11.34 8.14 9.84
N GLY A 121 10.06 7.75 9.87
CA GLY A 121 8.94 8.68 9.71
C GLY A 121 8.53 8.96 8.26
N LYS A 122 9.01 8.17 7.29
CA LYS A 122 8.65 8.32 5.87
C LYS A 122 7.19 7.92 5.60
N VAL A 123 6.65 8.37 4.47
CA VAL A 123 5.33 7.97 3.98
C VAL A 123 5.49 6.75 3.07
N LEU A 124 4.84 5.66 3.43
CA LEU A 124 4.73 4.46 2.61
C LEU A 124 3.33 4.40 2.01
N ALA A 125 3.22 4.43 0.70
CA ALA A 125 1.95 4.37 0.00
C ALA A 125 1.99 3.24 -1.04
N GLY A 126 0.83 2.79 -1.49
CA GLY A 126 0.77 1.83 -2.57
C GLY A 126 -0.63 1.38 -2.89
N VAL A 127 -0.77 0.68 -4.01
CA VAL A 127 -2.04 0.23 -4.57
C VAL A 127 -2.05 -1.27 -4.78
N SER A 128 -3.20 -1.93 -4.50
CA SER A 128 -3.36 -3.36 -4.73
C SER A 128 -2.30 -4.17 -3.95
N SER A 129 -1.46 -4.98 -4.60
CA SER A 129 -0.35 -5.68 -3.95
C SER A 129 0.58 -4.73 -3.20
N GLY A 130 0.83 -3.51 -3.75
CA GLY A 130 1.60 -2.46 -3.07
C GLY A 130 0.89 -1.83 -1.87
N ALA A 131 -0.42 -2.02 -1.71
CA ALA A 131 -1.14 -1.68 -0.49
C ALA A 131 -1.04 -2.78 0.55
N MET A 132 -1.18 -4.04 0.10
CA MET A 132 -1.13 -5.22 0.97
C MET A 132 0.21 -5.42 1.65
N CYS A 133 1.31 -5.12 0.97
CA CYS A 133 2.67 -5.38 1.45
C CYS A 133 3.02 -4.71 2.79
N TRP A 134 2.26 -3.72 3.24
CA TRP A 134 2.47 -3.03 4.51
C TRP A 134 1.87 -3.76 5.73
N PHE A 135 0.95 -4.68 5.50
CA PHE A 135 0.24 -5.40 6.56
C PHE A 135 1.01 -6.64 7.05
N ASP A 136 0.46 -7.37 8.01
CA ASP A 136 0.98 -8.69 8.40
C ASP A 136 0.82 -9.69 7.25
N GLU A 137 -0.37 -9.69 6.61
CA GLU A 137 -0.68 -10.57 5.49
C GLU A 137 -1.52 -9.83 4.43
N GLY A 138 -1.27 -10.11 3.17
CA GLY A 138 -2.12 -9.71 2.04
C GLY A 138 -2.91 -10.89 1.50
N TYR A 139 -4.16 -10.65 1.08
CA TYR A 139 -4.99 -11.65 0.41
C TYR A 139 -5.04 -11.36 -1.08
N ASP A 140 -4.34 -12.15 -1.87
CA ASP A 140 -4.05 -11.89 -3.28
C ASP A 140 -4.41 -13.07 -4.17
N ASP A 141 -4.72 -12.82 -5.44
CA ASP A 141 -5.01 -13.81 -6.47
C ASP A 141 -3.75 -14.34 -7.18
N CYS A 142 -2.59 -14.19 -6.53
CA CYS A 142 -1.29 -14.62 -7.06
C CYS A 142 -1.02 -16.12 -6.94
N GLY A 143 -1.93 -16.90 -6.39
CA GLY A 143 -1.80 -18.35 -6.26
C GLY A 143 -1.93 -19.11 -7.59
N GLU A 144 -1.72 -20.41 -7.54
CA GLU A 144 -1.77 -21.28 -8.74
C GLU A 144 -3.11 -21.12 -9.48
N ASN A 145 -3.04 -20.90 -10.80
CA ASN A 145 -4.19 -20.64 -11.68
C ASN A 145 -5.07 -19.43 -11.23
N GLY A 146 -4.49 -18.42 -10.60
CA GLY A 146 -5.22 -17.26 -10.12
C GLY A 146 -6.06 -17.53 -8.87
N SER A 147 -5.71 -18.55 -8.09
CA SER A 147 -6.36 -18.81 -6.81
C SER A 147 -5.96 -17.79 -5.77
N PHE A 148 -6.90 -17.47 -4.88
CA PHE A 148 -6.62 -16.56 -3.78
C PHE A 148 -5.85 -17.24 -2.65
N MET A 149 -4.84 -16.56 -2.13
CA MET A 149 -4.04 -17.02 -1.01
C MET A 149 -3.62 -15.86 -0.10
N PHE A 150 -3.21 -16.18 1.12
CA PHE A 150 -2.53 -15.22 1.99
C PHE A 150 -1.03 -15.28 1.75
N VAL A 151 -0.43 -14.10 1.67
CA VAL A 151 1.01 -13.90 1.56
C VAL A 151 1.49 -13.12 2.79
N ASP A 152 2.53 -13.62 3.47
CA ASP A 152 3.18 -12.91 4.56
C ASP A 152 3.87 -11.64 4.03
N CYS A 153 3.65 -10.51 4.71
CA CYS A 153 4.11 -9.20 4.26
C CYS A 153 5.05 -8.52 5.27
N LEU A 154 5.21 -7.20 5.22
CA LEU A 154 6.18 -6.49 6.05
C LEU A 154 5.81 -6.40 7.53
N GLY A 155 4.55 -6.61 7.90
CA GLY A 155 4.11 -6.59 9.29
C GLY A 155 4.11 -5.22 9.96
N LEU A 156 3.96 -4.15 9.20
CA LEU A 156 3.90 -2.79 9.74
C LEU A 156 2.52 -2.47 10.34
N LEU A 157 1.46 -3.08 9.79
CA LEU A 157 0.09 -3.01 10.28
C LEU A 157 -0.42 -4.41 10.64
N PRO A 158 -1.05 -4.61 11.83
CA PRO A 158 -1.27 -5.94 12.43
C PRO A 158 -2.52 -6.67 11.91
N TRP A 159 -2.90 -6.51 10.64
CA TRP A 159 -4.09 -7.12 10.04
C TRP A 159 -3.80 -7.83 8.73
N CYS A 160 -4.80 -8.61 8.24
CA CYS A 160 -4.83 -9.02 6.84
C CYS A 160 -5.43 -7.89 6.01
N ASN A 161 -4.95 -7.67 4.80
CA ASN A 161 -5.49 -6.67 3.87
C ASN A 161 -5.99 -7.32 2.57
N CYS A 162 -7.08 -6.76 2.03
CA CYS A 162 -7.68 -7.16 0.77
C CYS A 162 -8.05 -5.90 -0.05
N PRO A 163 -7.44 -5.68 -1.21
CA PRO A 163 -7.83 -4.62 -2.14
C PRO A 163 -9.02 -5.05 -3.01
N HIS A 164 -9.49 -4.17 -3.90
CA HIS A 164 -10.53 -4.46 -4.91
C HIS A 164 -11.79 -5.14 -4.37
N PHE A 165 -12.16 -4.86 -3.13
CA PHE A 165 -13.10 -5.67 -2.37
C PHE A 165 -14.53 -5.70 -2.93
N GLU A 166 -14.95 -4.70 -3.69
CA GLU A 166 -16.24 -4.71 -4.39
C GLU A 166 -16.32 -5.75 -5.52
N ASN A 167 -15.18 -6.27 -6.00
CA ASN A 167 -15.14 -7.29 -7.04
C ASN A 167 -15.48 -8.68 -6.45
N ALA A 168 -16.36 -9.41 -7.13
CA ALA A 168 -16.95 -10.66 -6.61
C ALA A 168 -15.91 -11.71 -6.15
N GLY A 169 -14.80 -11.87 -6.87
CA GLY A 169 -13.73 -12.81 -6.51
C GLY A 169 -13.08 -12.47 -5.17
N TRP A 170 -12.84 -11.19 -4.91
CA TRP A 170 -12.18 -10.69 -3.72
C TRP A 170 -13.03 -10.80 -2.45
N GLN A 171 -14.34 -10.93 -2.57
CA GLN A 171 -15.23 -11.15 -1.42
C GLN A 171 -15.01 -12.51 -0.74
N SER A 172 -14.28 -13.43 -1.37
CA SER A 172 -13.78 -14.65 -0.73
C SER A 172 -12.84 -14.39 0.44
N PHE A 173 -12.36 -13.16 0.60
CA PHE A 173 -11.63 -12.70 1.77
C PHE A 173 -12.40 -12.88 3.08
N ILE A 174 -13.73 -12.67 3.07
CA ILE A 174 -14.56 -12.78 4.28
C ILE A 174 -14.45 -14.17 4.94
N PRO A 175 -14.78 -15.28 4.27
CA PRO A 175 -14.60 -16.59 4.86
C PRO A 175 -13.13 -16.95 5.09
N ALA A 176 -12.21 -16.46 4.26
CA ALA A 176 -10.79 -16.74 4.39
C ALA A 176 -10.21 -16.12 5.69
N VAL A 177 -10.49 -14.85 5.97
CA VAL A 177 -9.99 -14.18 7.18
C VAL A 177 -10.63 -14.74 8.45
N ARG A 178 -11.90 -15.19 8.37
CA ARG A 178 -12.57 -15.90 9.47
C ARG A 178 -11.87 -17.21 9.82
N SER A 179 -11.48 -17.99 8.82
CA SER A 179 -10.78 -19.27 9.04
C SER A 179 -9.42 -19.09 9.70
N ARG A 180 -8.77 -17.96 9.49
CA ARG A 180 -7.50 -17.59 10.14
C ARG A 180 -7.68 -17.00 11.54
N LEU A 181 -8.89 -16.73 11.97
CA LEU A 181 -9.20 -16.09 13.26
C LEU A 181 -8.44 -14.75 13.43
N ARG A 182 -8.27 -13.97 12.37
CA ARG A 182 -7.60 -12.66 12.38
C ARG A 182 -8.58 -11.57 11.95
N SER A 183 -8.36 -10.33 12.39
CA SER A 183 -9.08 -9.19 11.86
C SER A 183 -8.53 -8.81 10.47
N GLY A 184 -9.37 -8.25 9.63
CA GLY A 184 -9.00 -7.85 8.28
C GLY A 184 -9.49 -6.46 7.91
N ILE A 185 -8.76 -5.83 7.02
CA ILE A 185 -9.14 -4.57 6.36
C ILE A 185 -9.36 -4.88 4.89
N ALA A 186 -10.52 -4.50 4.37
CA ALA A 186 -10.82 -4.59 2.94
C ALA A 186 -11.06 -3.21 2.36
N CYS A 187 -10.39 -2.89 1.25
CA CYS A 187 -10.49 -1.61 0.58
C CYS A 187 -11.12 -1.78 -0.80
N GLU A 188 -12.19 -1.05 -1.07
CA GLU A 188 -12.77 -0.97 -2.42
C GLU A 188 -11.90 -0.09 -3.34
N ASN A 189 -12.07 -0.22 -4.66
CA ASN A 189 -11.51 0.75 -5.61
C ASN A 189 -12.02 2.16 -5.26
N GLY A 190 -11.19 3.16 -5.47
CA GLY A 190 -11.52 4.53 -5.09
C GLY A 190 -11.38 4.85 -3.60
N ALA A 191 -11.00 3.86 -2.75
CA ALA A 191 -10.79 4.08 -1.33
C ALA A 191 -9.37 3.69 -0.87
N ALA A 192 -8.90 4.32 0.18
CA ALA A 192 -7.63 4.04 0.84
C ALA A 192 -7.76 4.08 2.35
N LEU A 193 -7.06 3.19 3.04
CA LEU A 193 -6.80 3.30 4.47
C LEU A 193 -5.54 4.13 4.70
N VAL A 194 -5.67 5.16 5.51
CA VAL A 194 -4.52 5.93 6.03
C VAL A 194 -4.24 5.51 7.46
N TRP A 195 -3.00 5.22 7.77
CA TRP A 195 -2.50 5.10 9.13
C TRP A 195 -1.43 6.17 9.39
N ALA A 196 -1.68 7.01 10.39
CA ALA A 196 -0.76 8.06 10.81
C ALA A 196 -0.92 8.32 12.32
N ASP A 197 0.18 8.51 13.03
CA ASP A 197 0.20 8.86 14.46
C ASP A 197 -0.63 7.91 15.36
N GLY A 198 -0.64 6.62 15.01
CA GLY A 198 -1.40 5.59 15.75
C GLY A 198 -2.90 5.60 15.49
N LYS A 199 -3.36 6.35 14.48
CA LYS A 199 -4.77 6.47 14.10
C LYS A 199 -4.99 6.00 12.69
N TYR A 200 -6.20 5.52 12.44
CA TYR A 200 -6.66 5.09 11.14
C TYR A 200 -7.77 6.00 10.65
N GLU A 201 -7.75 6.34 9.37
CA GLU A 201 -8.84 7.06 8.72
C GLU A 201 -9.02 6.58 7.28
N PRO A 202 -10.26 6.49 6.76
CA PRO A 202 -10.49 6.28 5.35
C PRO A 202 -10.31 7.58 4.59
N VAL A 203 -9.78 7.49 3.38
CA VAL A 203 -9.76 8.57 2.39
C VAL A 203 -10.29 8.01 1.08
N CYS A 204 -11.16 8.75 0.42
CA CYS A 204 -11.76 8.33 -0.84
C CYS A 204 -11.36 9.26 -1.98
N GLY A 205 -11.26 8.69 -3.17
CA GLY A 205 -11.24 9.40 -4.43
C GLY A 205 -12.58 10.09 -4.72
N ARG A 206 -12.68 10.76 -5.86
CA ARG A 206 -13.87 11.54 -6.24
C ARG A 206 -15.11 10.69 -6.48
N LEU A 207 -14.97 9.45 -6.92
CA LEU A 207 -16.09 8.52 -7.14
C LEU A 207 -16.51 7.75 -5.88
N GLY A 208 -15.78 7.92 -4.78
CA GLY A 208 -16.06 7.24 -3.54
C GLY A 208 -15.33 5.90 -3.43
N GLY A 209 -15.88 5.01 -2.64
CA GLY A 209 -15.34 3.71 -2.25
C GLY A 209 -15.34 3.60 -0.72
N THR A 210 -15.32 2.39 -0.21
CA THR A 210 -15.42 2.12 1.21
C THR A 210 -14.21 1.32 1.70
N VAL A 211 -13.74 1.64 2.88
CA VAL A 211 -12.82 0.81 3.63
C VAL A 211 -13.62 0.07 4.69
N TRP A 212 -13.49 -1.24 4.72
CA TRP A 212 -14.21 -2.14 5.62
C TRP A 212 -13.29 -2.75 6.66
N LEU A 213 -13.78 -2.82 7.91
CA LEU A 213 -13.15 -3.58 8.98
C LEU A 213 -13.94 -4.87 9.22
N LEU A 214 -13.25 -6.02 9.17
CA LEU A 214 -13.73 -7.31 9.64
C LEU A 214 -13.11 -7.56 11.02
N ASN A 215 -13.83 -7.24 12.09
CA ASN A 215 -13.31 -7.32 13.44
C ASN A 215 -13.54 -8.71 14.05
N ARG A 216 -12.45 -9.42 14.37
CA ARG A 216 -12.49 -10.72 15.03
C ARG A 216 -13.26 -10.68 16.36
N GLU A 217 -13.09 -9.65 17.16
CA GLU A 217 -13.73 -9.51 18.48
C GLU A 217 -15.24 -9.31 18.38
N LYS A 218 -15.71 -8.79 17.24
CA LYS A 218 -17.12 -8.63 16.90
C LYS A 218 -17.64 -9.75 15.97
N ASN A 219 -17.11 -10.96 16.13
CA ASN A 219 -17.51 -12.13 15.33
C ASN A 219 -17.39 -11.89 13.81
N PHE A 220 -16.38 -11.14 13.38
CA PHE A 220 -16.14 -10.77 11.97
C PHE A 220 -17.31 -10.01 11.33
N GLU A 221 -18.05 -9.25 12.13
CA GLU A 221 -18.97 -8.28 11.58
C GLU A 221 -18.21 -7.29 10.70
N MET A 222 -18.70 -7.08 9.49
CA MET A 222 -18.13 -6.15 8.54
C MET A 222 -18.73 -4.78 8.77
N THR A 223 -17.90 -3.82 9.14
CA THR A 223 -18.31 -2.44 9.39
C THR A 223 -17.46 -1.48 8.58
N PRO A 224 -18.03 -0.39 8.01
CA PRO A 224 -17.21 0.63 7.37
C PRO A 224 -16.28 1.25 8.42
N VAL A 225 -15.03 1.49 7.99
CA VAL A 225 -14.08 2.24 8.80
C VAL A 225 -14.52 3.70 8.81
N ASP A 226 -14.78 4.22 10.00
CA ASP A 226 -14.92 5.65 10.24
C ASP A 226 -13.82 6.12 11.20
N LYS A 227 -13.70 7.43 11.37
CA LYS A 227 -12.68 8.02 12.27
C LYS A 227 -12.76 7.55 13.72
N GLU A 228 -13.85 6.89 14.12
CA GLU A 228 -14.08 6.41 15.49
C GLU A 228 -13.89 4.89 15.63
N CYS A 229 -14.10 4.11 14.56
CA CYS A 229 -14.15 2.65 14.62
C CYS A 229 -12.84 1.95 14.94
N LEU A 230 -11.69 2.54 14.62
CA LEU A 230 -10.37 1.89 14.77
C LEU A 230 -9.57 2.39 15.99
N ASN A 231 -10.09 3.38 16.72
CA ASN A 231 -9.42 3.98 17.89
C ASN A 231 -9.94 3.42 19.22
N LYS A 232 -10.67 2.34 19.18
CA LYS A 232 -11.15 1.61 20.36
C LYS A 232 -10.46 0.25 20.41
#